data_c9ee2d5cfe0e227b68e5eabf52d76754
#
_entry.id   c9ee2d5cfe0e227b68e5eabf52d76754
#
_cell.length_a   1.000
_cell.length_b   1.000
_cell.length_c   1.000
_cell.angle_alpha   90.00
_cell.angle_beta   90.00
_cell.angle_gamma   90.00
#
_symmetry.space_group_name_H-M   'P 1'
#
loop_
_entity.id
_entity.type
_entity.pdbx_description
1 polymer ?
#
loop_
_entity_poly.entity_id
_entity_poly.type
_entity_poly.pdbx_seq_one_letter_code
_entity_poly.pdbx_strand_id
1 'polypeptide(L)'
;MRPLRLLAVTLFALGFACAVNRPALAKILIQIDKPSQTMTVSVDGAVRYRWHVSTGATGFSTPTGTYKPFRMEAMHYSQEWDNAGMPHSIFFTSRGHAVHGSNHPGLGTPVSHGCVRLTLTNASTLYQLVGARGMGETTVIVKGSDPAGRFAPSKPPQPRPKGFFPFGGLFGASR
;
A
#
# COMPACT_ATOMS: atom_id res chain seq x y z
N MET A 1 -33.06 80.68 -20.02
CA MET A 1 -31.92 80.08 -19.30
C MET A 1 -32.34 78.70 -18.84
N ARG A 2 -31.88 77.64 -19.54
CA ARG A 2 -32.19 76.19 -19.22
C ARG A 2 -30.91 75.53 -18.70
N PRO A 3 -30.88 74.92 -17.50
CA PRO A 3 -29.71 74.20 -17.04
C PRO A 3 -29.63 72.78 -17.71
N LEU A 4 -28.44 72.49 -18.27
CA LEU A 4 -28.02 71.29 -18.85
C LEU A 4 -27.83 70.22 -17.75
N ARG A 5 -28.65 69.14 -17.79
CA ARG A 5 -28.51 68.02 -16.86
C ARG A 5 -27.46 67.07 -17.42
N LEU A 6 -26.30 66.95 -16.78
CA LEU A 6 -25.30 65.92 -17.03
C LEU A 6 -25.83 64.58 -16.50
N LEU A 7 -26.02 63.63 -17.41
CA LEU A 7 -26.32 62.25 -17.06
C LEU A 7 -24.97 61.52 -16.83
N ALA A 8 -24.63 61.20 -15.62
CA ALA A 8 -23.49 60.37 -15.29
C ALA A 8 -23.89 58.91 -15.49
N VAL A 9 -23.36 58.27 -16.54
CA VAL A 9 -23.50 56.82 -16.78
C VAL A 9 -22.40 56.09 -16.01
N THR A 10 -22.74 55.52 -14.88
CA THR A 10 -21.85 54.61 -14.10
C THR A 10 -21.87 53.25 -14.74
N LEU A 11 -20.78 52.91 -15.43
CA LEU A 11 -20.54 51.55 -15.97
C LEU A 11 -20.15 50.63 -14.82
N PHE A 12 -21.08 49.77 -14.38
CA PHE A 12 -20.83 48.74 -13.38
C PHE A 12 -20.20 47.52 -14.10
N ALA A 13 -18.87 47.43 -14.06
CA ALA A 13 -18.16 46.29 -14.59
C ALA A 13 -18.36 45.08 -13.66
N LEU A 14 -19.28 44.18 -14.02
CA LEU A 14 -19.45 42.88 -13.36
C LEU A 14 -18.25 41.99 -13.71
N GLY A 15 -17.23 41.96 -12.84
CA GLY A 15 -16.14 41.03 -12.90
C GLY A 15 -16.64 39.62 -12.61
N PHE A 16 -16.89 38.81 -13.65
CA PHE A 16 -17.19 37.40 -13.55
C PHE A 16 -15.90 36.65 -13.14
N ALA A 17 -15.68 36.50 -11.83
CA ALA A 17 -14.61 35.65 -11.31
C ALA A 17 -14.90 34.20 -11.68
N CYS A 18 -14.27 33.70 -12.76
CA CYS A 18 -14.24 32.29 -13.10
C CYS A 18 -13.52 31.55 -11.95
N ALA A 19 -14.28 31.01 -11.01
CA ALA A 19 -13.75 30.08 -10.01
C ALA A 19 -13.22 28.86 -10.77
N VAL A 20 -11.90 28.76 -10.93
CA VAL A 20 -11.23 27.60 -11.48
C VAL A 20 -11.43 26.46 -10.46
N ASN A 21 -12.50 25.68 -10.63
CA ASN A 21 -12.71 24.42 -9.89
C ASN A 21 -11.56 23.49 -10.24
N ARG A 22 -10.45 23.53 -9.48
CA ARG A 22 -9.45 22.49 -9.52
C ARG A 22 -10.12 21.22 -9.00
N PRO A 23 -10.18 20.12 -9.79
CA PRO A 23 -10.68 18.87 -9.27
C PRO A 23 -9.81 18.50 -8.07
N ALA A 24 -10.42 18.49 -6.88
CA ALA A 24 -9.76 17.98 -5.69
C ALA A 24 -9.38 16.53 -6.01
N LEU A 25 -8.09 16.20 -5.98
CA LEU A 25 -7.63 14.83 -6.18
C LEU A 25 -8.38 13.93 -5.18
N ALA A 26 -9.02 12.91 -5.70
CA ALA A 26 -9.86 12.03 -4.91
C ALA A 26 -9.02 11.34 -3.83
N LYS A 27 -9.40 11.53 -2.55
CA LYS A 27 -8.71 10.91 -1.42
C LYS A 27 -9.02 9.41 -1.36
N ILE A 28 -7.99 8.60 -1.25
CA ILE A 28 -8.11 7.16 -1.00
C ILE A 28 -7.85 6.88 0.47
N LEU A 29 -8.78 6.17 1.10
CA LEU A 29 -8.62 5.66 2.45
C LEU A 29 -8.65 4.12 2.42
N ILE A 30 -7.53 3.51 2.79
CA ILE A 30 -7.35 2.06 2.91
C ILE A 30 -7.38 1.73 4.40
N GLN A 31 -8.46 1.12 4.88
CA GLN A 31 -8.60 0.70 6.27
C GLN A 31 -8.43 -0.82 6.38
N ILE A 32 -7.46 -1.26 7.18
CA ILE A 32 -7.16 -2.67 7.44
C ILE A 32 -7.56 -2.94 8.88
N ASP A 33 -8.48 -3.87 9.06
CA ASP A 33 -8.98 -4.33 10.35
C ASP A 33 -8.38 -5.71 10.65
N LYS A 34 -7.44 -5.77 11.59
CA LYS A 34 -6.73 -7.02 11.92
C LYS A 34 -7.62 -8.08 12.54
N PRO A 35 -8.50 -7.76 13.51
CA PRO A 35 -9.41 -8.76 14.08
C PRO A 35 -10.30 -9.46 13.08
N SER A 36 -10.87 -8.72 12.13
CA SER A 36 -11.76 -9.26 11.11
C SER A 36 -11.05 -9.72 9.82
N GLN A 37 -9.74 -9.48 9.72
CA GLN A 37 -8.95 -9.76 8.52
C GLN A 37 -9.60 -9.20 7.24
N THR A 38 -10.05 -7.94 7.33
CA THR A 38 -10.71 -7.25 6.22
C THR A 38 -10.02 -5.93 5.89
N MET A 39 -10.08 -5.57 4.62
CA MET A 39 -9.70 -4.27 4.10
C MET A 39 -10.92 -3.58 3.52
N THR A 40 -11.15 -2.32 3.90
CA THR A 40 -12.13 -1.43 3.28
C THR A 40 -11.38 -0.33 2.53
N VAL A 41 -11.71 -0.13 1.26
CA VAL A 41 -11.16 0.94 0.44
C VAL A 41 -12.26 1.93 0.13
N SER A 42 -12.06 3.18 0.55
CA SER A 42 -12.97 4.29 0.26
C SER A 42 -12.28 5.30 -0.67
N VAL A 43 -13.06 5.88 -1.57
CA VAL A 43 -12.64 6.96 -2.46
C VAL A 43 -13.63 8.10 -2.26
N ASP A 44 -13.12 9.29 -1.91
CA ASP A 44 -13.93 10.49 -1.62
C ASP A 44 -15.01 10.23 -0.56
N GLY A 45 -14.68 9.46 0.47
CA GLY A 45 -15.59 9.09 1.54
C GLY A 45 -16.54 7.94 1.22
N ALA A 46 -16.72 7.55 -0.05
CA ALA A 46 -17.58 6.44 -0.45
C ALA A 46 -16.81 5.11 -0.45
N VAL A 47 -17.33 4.09 0.22
CA VAL A 47 -16.76 2.74 0.19
C VAL A 47 -16.90 2.17 -1.23
N ARG A 48 -15.75 1.77 -1.81
CA ARG A 48 -15.69 1.16 -3.14
C ARG A 48 -15.46 -0.34 -3.09
N TYR A 49 -14.60 -0.80 -2.13
CA TYR A 49 -14.25 -2.21 -2.02
C TYR A 49 -14.21 -2.66 -0.57
N ARG A 50 -14.55 -3.92 -0.35
CA ARG A 50 -14.32 -4.68 0.88
C ARG A 50 -13.74 -6.03 0.51
N TRP A 51 -12.56 -6.35 1.04
CA TRP A 51 -11.82 -7.56 0.70
C TRP A 51 -11.32 -8.27 1.94
N HIS A 52 -11.26 -9.59 1.90
CA HIS A 52 -10.48 -10.34 2.87
C HIS A 52 -8.99 -10.11 2.63
N VAL A 53 -8.24 -10.01 3.73
CA VAL A 53 -6.78 -9.87 3.73
C VAL A 53 -6.16 -10.95 4.59
N SER A 54 -4.82 -11.06 4.52
CA SER A 54 -4.03 -11.78 5.52
C SER A 54 -3.00 -10.83 6.08
N THR A 55 -3.09 -10.52 7.36
CA THR A 55 -2.10 -9.72 8.09
C THR A 55 -1.05 -10.60 8.75
N GLY A 56 -0.11 -10.00 9.48
CA GLY A 56 0.96 -10.70 10.16
C GLY A 56 0.47 -11.76 11.14
N ALA A 57 1.13 -12.92 11.13
CA ALA A 57 0.95 -13.98 12.12
C ALA A 57 1.49 -13.55 13.49
N THR A 58 1.21 -14.34 14.53
CA THR A 58 1.80 -14.17 15.86
C THR A 58 3.33 -14.09 15.77
N GLY A 59 3.92 -13.03 16.33
CA GLY A 59 5.36 -12.74 16.24
C GLY A 59 5.78 -11.92 15.02
N PHE A 60 4.89 -11.71 14.04
CA PHE A 60 5.11 -10.92 12.83
C PHE A 60 4.03 -9.86 12.64
N SER A 61 3.67 -9.16 13.70
CA SER A 61 2.55 -8.21 13.69
C SER A 61 2.64 -7.20 12.57
N THR A 62 1.52 -7.01 11.85
CA THR A 62 1.33 -5.82 11.02
C THR A 62 1.15 -4.62 11.95
N PRO A 63 2.01 -3.58 11.89
CA PRO A 63 1.97 -2.49 12.85
C PRO A 63 0.70 -1.66 12.69
N THR A 64 0.00 -1.42 13.81
CA THR A 64 -1.15 -0.51 13.88
C THR A 64 -0.70 0.94 13.74
N GLY A 65 -1.52 1.76 13.11
CA GLY A 65 -1.24 3.18 12.92
C GLY A 65 -1.88 3.75 11.66
N THR A 66 -1.54 5.01 11.40
CA THR A 66 -1.93 5.74 10.19
C THR A 66 -0.67 6.06 9.40
N TYR A 67 -0.66 5.71 8.14
CA TYR A 67 0.50 5.77 7.26
C TYR A 67 0.18 6.46 5.94
N LYS A 68 1.21 7.02 5.31
CA LYS A 68 1.20 7.42 3.90
C LYS A 68 2.02 6.40 3.10
N PRO A 69 1.48 5.84 2.01
CA PRO A 69 2.31 5.06 1.10
C PRO A 69 3.40 5.95 0.51
N PHE A 70 4.59 5.40 0.30
CA PHE A 70 5.74 6.17 -0.21
C PHE A 70 6.48 5.47 -1.35
N ARG A 71 6.18 4.19 -1.60
CA ARG A 71 6.78 3.41 -2.69
C ARG A 71 5.79 2.41 -3.24
N MET A 72 5.79 2.25 -4.55
CA MET A 72 4.98 1.26 -5.27
C MET A 72 5.87 0.50 -6.25
N GLU A 73 5.70 -0.81 -6.30
CA GLU A 73 6.42 -1.69 -7.24
C GLU A 73 5.45 -2.68 -7.87
N ALA A 74 5.47 -2.78 -9.21
CA ALA A 74 4.62 -3.73 -9.92
C ALA A 74 4.98 -5.18 -9.56
N MET A 75 6.28 -5.45 -9.35
CA MET A 75 6.80 -6.70 -8.82
C MET A 75 7.95 -6.39 -7.86
N HIS A 76 7.84 -6.85 -6.63
CA HIS A 76 8.90 -6.82 -5.63
C HIS A 76 9.21 -8.25 -5.18
N TYR A 77 10.46 -8.50 -4.77
CA TYR A 77 10.89 -9.78 -4.21
C TYR A 77 11.47 -9.53 -2.82
N SER A 78 10.88 -10.18 -1.81
CA SER A 78 11.31 -10.02 -0.42
C SER A 78 12.64 -10.73 -0.19
N GLN A 79 13.72 -9.97 0.03
CA GLN A 79 15.04 -10.53 0.33
C GLN A 79 15.09 -11.25 1.70
N GLU A 80 14.20 -10.88 2.61
CA GLU A 80 14.11 -11.46 3.96
C GLU A 80 13.41 -12.83 3.96
N TRP A 81 12.60 -13.13 2.93
CA TRP A 81 11.72 -14.29 2.87
C TRP A 81 11.88 -15.05 1.54
N ASP A 82 13.04 -15.68 1.32
CA ASP A 82 13.36 -16.56 0.17
C ASP A 82 12.99 -15.97 -1.21
N ASN A 83 13.17 -14.68 -1.40
CA ASN A 83 12.76 -13.97 -2.61
C ASN A 83 11.27 -14.18 -2.96
N ALA A 84 10.42 -14.28 -1.94
CA ALA A 84 8.98 -14.39 -2.14
C ALA A 84 8.46 -13.23 -3.00
N GLY A 85 7.74 -13.56 -4.07
CA GLY A 85 7.16 -12.57 -4.97
C GLY A 85 6.03 -11.79 -4.29
N MET A 86 6.09 -10.47 -4.41
CA MET A 86 5.12 -9.52 -3.88
C MET A 86 4.59 -8.63 -5.01
N PRO A 87 3.73 -9.16 -5.90
CA PRO A 87 3.20 -8.38 -7.03
C PRO A 87 2.28 -7.25 -6.53
N HIS A 88 2.34 -6.10 -7.24
CA HIS A 88 1.54 -4.92 -6.96
C HIS A 88 1.71 -4.38 -5.54
N SER A 89 2.97 -4.29 -5.09
CA SER A 89 3.33 -3.83 -3.75
C SER A 89 3.12 -2.34 -3.57
N ILE A 90 2.48 -1.97 -2.46
CA ILE A 90 2.29 -0.59 -1.98
C ILE A 90 2.87 -0.53 -0.57
N PHE A 91 4.07 0.03 -0.43
CA PHE A 91 4.80 0.13 0.83
C PHE A 91 4.29 1.30 1.66
N PHE A 92 4.02 1.04 2.94
CA PHE A 92 3.49 2.04 3.87
C PHE A 92 4.31 2.24 5.15
N THR A 93 5.32 1.39 5.42
CA THR A 93 6.29 1.63 6.52
C THR A 93 7.72 1.52 6.02
N SER A 94 8.63 2.27 6.63
CA SER A 94 10.09 2.20 6.34
C SER A 94 10.72 0.85 6.69
N ARG A 95 10.02 0.01 7.49
CA ARG A 95 10.45 -1.35 7.83
C ARG A 95 10.02 -2.40 6.81
N GLY A 96 9.53 -2.01 5.64
CA GLY A 96 9.22 -2.92 4.54
C GLY A 96 7.79 -3.47 4.52
N HIS A 97 6.89 -3.05 5.43
CA HIS A 97 5.49 -3.49 5.37
C HIS A 97 4.78 -2.90 4.14
N ALA A 98 4.12 -3.77 3.39
CA ALA A 98 3.38 -3.42 2.18
C ALA A 98 2.03 -4.13 2.11
N VAL A 99 1.12 -3.56 1.33
CA VAL A 99 -0.02 -4.30 0.78
C VAL A 99 0.41 -4.87 -0.55
N HIS A 100 0.18 -6.17 -0.81
CA HIS A 100 0.58 -6.82 -2.06
C HIS A 100 -0.29 -8.02 -2.42
N GLY A 101 -0.20 -8.47 -3.65
CA GLY A 101 -0.85 -9.69 -4.12
C GLY A 101 -0.13 -10.95 -3.65
N SER A 102 -0.89 -12.01 -3.40
CA SER A 102 -0.37 -13.31 -3.02
C SER A 102 -1.28 -14.44 -3.51
N ASN A 103 -0.67 -15.55 -3.90
CA ASN A 103 -1.37 -16.81 -4.18
C ASN A 103 -1.52 -17.69 -2.92
N HIS A 104 -1.05 -17.22 -1.76
CA HIS A 104 -1.14 -17.98 -0.51
C HIS A 104 -2.59 -18.15 -0.07
N PRO A 105 -3.05 -19.36 0.29
CA PRO A 105 -4.45 -19.66 0.57
C PRO A 105 -4.97 -19.13 1.93
N GLY A 106 -4.22 -18.29 2.63
CA GLY A 106 -4.51 -17.83 3.99
C GLY A 106 -5.30 -16.52 4.10
N LEU A 107 -6.01 -16.06 3.04
CA LEU A 107 -6.83 -14.86 3.16
C LEU A 107 -7.98 -15.08 4.16
N GLY A 108 -8.25 -14.06 4.97
CA GLY A 108 -9.18 -14.14 6.11
C GLY A 108 -8.52 -14.61 7.41
N THR A 109 -7.22 -14.95 7.38
CA THR A 109 -6.45 -15.38 8.56
C THR A 109 -5.09 -14.68 8.64
N PRO A 110 -4.54 -14.42 9.85
CA PRO A 110 -3.25 -13.75 10.02
C PRO A 110 -2.10 -14.75 9.86
N VAL A 111 -1.59 -14.92 8.64
CA VAL A 111 -0.53 -15.89 8.33
C VAL A 111 0.64 -15.27 7.54
N SER A 112 0.71 -13.94 7.43
CA SER A 112 1.82 -13.27 6.77
C SER A 112 2.99 -13.01 7.74
N HIS A 113 4.11 -12.51 7.21
CA HIS A 113 5.25 -12.06 7.97
C HIS A 113 5.22 -10.53 8.23
N GLY A 114 4.02 -9.95 8.34
CA GLY A 114 3.82 -8.54 8.63
C GLY A 114 3.20 -7.73 7.48
N CYS A 115 3.39 -8.14 6.23
CA CYS A 115 2.70 -7.52 5.09
C CYS A 115 1.20 -7.85 5.09
N VAL A 116 0.44 -7.08 4.33
CA VAL A 116 -1.00 -7.27 4.13
C VAL A 116 -1.21 -7.91 2.77
N ARG A 117 -1.60 -9.19 2.75
CA ARG A 117 -1.82 -9.94 1.53
C ARG A 117 -3.24 -9.76 1.00
N LEU A 118 -3.37 -9.62 -0.30
CA LEU A 118 -4.61 -9.62 -1.07
C LEU A 118 -4.56 -10.73 -2.12
N THR A 119 -5.69 -11.04 -2.78
CA THR A 119 -5.64 -11.78 -4.04
C THR A 119 -4.85 -10.97 -5.08
N LEU A 120 -4.32 -11.64 -6.10
CA LEU A 120 -3.60 -10.96 -7.20
C LEU A 120 -4.48 -9.89 -7.87
N THR A 121 -5.75 -10.23 -8.13
CA THR A 121 -6.71 -9.31 -8.76
C THR A 121 -6.98 -8.08 -7.89
N ASN A 122 -7.25 -8.26 -6.58
CA ASN A 122 -7.54 -7.15 -5.68
C ASN A 122 -6.32 -6.25 -5.47
N ALA A 123 -5.12 -6.83 -5.40
CA ALA A 123 -3.87 -6.07 -5.31
C ALA A 123 -3.61 -5.25 -6.57
N SER A 124 -3.84 -5.83 -7.76
CA SER A 124 -3.75 -5.11 -9.04
C SER A 124 -4.73 -3.95 -9.10
N THR A 125 -6.00 -4.18 -8.71
CA THR A 125 -7.03 -3.13 -8.66
C THR A 125 -6.63 -1.99 -7.72
N LEU A 126 -6.15 -2.32 -6.51
CA LEU A 126 -5.71 -1.31 -5.54
C LEU A 126 -4.48 -0.54 -6.04
N TYR A 127 -3.52 -1.25 -6.63
CA TYR A 127 -2.30 -0.66 -7.19
C TYR A 127 -2.63 0.36 -8.28
N GLN A 128 -3.49 0.00 -9.23
CA GLN A 128 -3.93 0.90 -10.29
C GLN A 128 -4.68 2.11 -9.73
N LEU A 129 -5.56 1.90 -8.74
CA LEU A 129 -6.31 2.98 -8.10
C LEU A 129 -5.37 3.99 -7.42
N VAL A 130 -4.40 3.50 -6.63
CA VAL A 130 -3.41 4.35 -5.95
C VAL A 130 -2.48 5.03 -6.95
N GLY A 131 -2.05 4.32 -8.00
CA GLY A 131 -1.23 4.90 -9.08
C GLY A 131 -1.92 6.04 -9.82
N ALA A 132 -3.21 5.88 -10.14
CA ALA A 132 -4.00 6.89 -10.84
C ALA A 132 -4.30 8.13 -9.98
N ARG A 133 -4.44 7.99 -8.66
CA ARG A 133 -4.78 9.10 -7.74
C ARG A 133 -3.58 9.69 -7.04
N GLY A 134 -2.51 8.94 -6.93
CA GLY A 134 -1.27 9.31 -6.26
C GLY A 134 -1.19 8.84 -4.80
N MET A 135 0.02 8.47 -4.40
CA MET A 135 0.33 8.05 -3.02
C MET A 135 0.08 9.17 -2.01
N GLY A 136 0.31 10.44 -2.38
CA GLY A 136 0.08 11.60 -1.53
C GLY A 136 -1.38 11.74 -1.09
N GLU A 137 -2.32 11.37 -1.95
CA GLU A 137 -3.77 11.40 -1.69
C GLU A 137 -4.28 10.09 -1.04
N THR A 138 -3.39 9.13 -0.80
CA THR A 138 -3.72 7.85 -0.18
C THR A 138 -3.33 7.84 1.28
N THR A 139 -4.20 7.29 2.13
CA THR A 139 -3.93 7.04 3.55
C THR A 139 -4.19 5.58 3.84
N VAL A 140 -3.27 4.91 4.55
CA VAL A 140 -3.42 3.54 5.05
C VAL A 140 -3.61 3.60 6.56
N ILE A 141 -4.70 3.02 7.05
CA ILE A 141 -4.96 2.87 8.49
C ILE A 141 -4.99 1.37 8.81
N VAL A 142 -4.11 0.95 9.70
CA VAL A 142 -4.12 -0.40 10.27
C VAL A 142 -4.64 -0.31 11.69
N LYS A 143 -5.71 -1.03 12.02
CA LYS A 143 -6.39 -0.97 13.31
C LYS A 143 -6.63 -2.34 13.91
N GLY A 144 -6.90 -2.35 15.22
CA GLY A 144 -7.19 -3.53 16.00
C GLY A 144 -5.94 -4.27 16.48
N SER A 145 -6.13 -5.15 17.45
CA SER A 145 -5.09 -6.07 17.95
C SER A 145 -4.92 -7.24 16.99
N ASP A 146 -3.76 -7.88 17.03
CA ASP A 146 -3.58 -9.13 16.31
C ASP A 146 -4.55 -10.17 16.88
N PRO A 147 -5.24 -10.94 16.03
CA PRO A 147 -6.06 -12.04 16.50
C PRO A 147 -5.19 -12.99 17.32
N ALA A 148 -5.72 -13.49 18.45
CA ALA A 148 -5.02 -14.51 19.24
C ALA A 148 -4.74 -15.72 18.34
N GLY A 149 -3.47 -15.87 17.92
CA GLY A 149 -3.12 -16.71 16.79
C GLY A 149 -3.11 -18.18 17.12
N ARG A 150 -3.74 -18.98 16.27
CA ARG A 150 -3.53 -20.44 16.18
C ARG A 150 -2.31 -20.77 15.32
N PHE A 151 -1.55 -19.79 14.85
CA PHE A 151 -0.45 -20.01 13.92
C PHE A 151 0.87 -19.71 14.62
N ALA A 152 1.64 -20.78 14.88
CA ALA A 152 3.03 -20.62 15.28
C ALA A 152 3.79 -19.89 14.14
N PRO A 153 4.68 -18.95 14.46
CA PRO A 153 5.52 -18.32 13.45
C PRO A 153 6.34 -19.40 12.73
N SER A 154 6.29 -19.43 11.40
CA SER A 154 7.28 -20.18 10.65
C SER A 154 8.66 -19.66 11.05
N LYS A 155 9.57 -20.59 11.42
CA LYS A 155 10.93 -20.23 11.82
C LYS A 155 11.55 -19.34 10.74
N PRO A 156 12.21 -18.22 11.10
CA PRO A 156 12.93 -17.39 10.14
C PRO A 156 13.84 -18.26 9.27
N PRO A 157 13.99 -17.97 7.98
CA PRO A 157 14.94 -18.68 7.14
C PRO A 157 16.31 -18.62 7.80
N GLN A 158 16.91 -19.79 8.05
CA GLN A 158 18.27 -19.85 8.58
C GLN A 158 19.19 -19.25 7.50
N PRO A 159 20.18 -18.43 7.86
CA PRO A 159 21.20 -18.01 6.92
C PRO A 159 21.78 -19.26 6.28
N ARG A 160 21.73 -19.35 4.94
CA ARG A 160 22.38 -20.45 4.24
C ARG A 160 23.83 -20.48 4.67
N PRO A 161 24.38 -21.64 5.10
CA PRO A 161 25.78 -21.74 5.38
C PRO A 161 26.51 -21.32 4.09
N LYS A 162 27.38 -20.31 4.20
CA LYS A 162 28.25 -19.90 3.10
C LYS A 162 28.97 -21.19 2.67
N GLY A 163 28.66 -21.67 1.46
CA GLY A 163 29.23 -22.88 0.93
C GLY A 163 30.75 -22.79 1.04
N PHE A 164 31.31 -23.62 1.90
CA PHE A 164 32.73 -23.92 1.88
C PHE A 164 32.95 -24.70 0.58
N PHE A 165 33.44 -24.04 -0.46
CA PHE A 165 33.98 -24.71 -1.62
C PHE A 165 35.36 -25.24 -1.23
N PRO A 166 35.55 -26.57 -1.07
CA PRO A 166 36.86 -27.11 -0.94
C PRO A 166 37.51 -27.07 -2.34
N PHE A 167 38.23 -26.00 -2.63
CA PHE A 167 39.22 -26.01 -3.69
C PHE A 167 40.38 -26.86 -3.16
N GLY A 168 40.24 -28.17 -3.23
CA GLY A 168 41.24 -29.14 -2.92
C GLY A 168 41.87 -29.64 -4.21
N GLY A 169 43.14 -29.29 -4.41
CA GLY A 169 43.96 -29.53 -5.57
C GLY A 169 44.03 -30.98 -6.02
N LEU A 170 44.21 -31.12 -7.33
CA LEU A 170 44.86 -32.27 -7.98
C LEU A 170 45.78 -31.72 -9.07
N PHE A 171 46.96 -31.25 -8.67
CA PHE A 171 48.12 -31.32 -9.56
C PHE A 171 48.90 -32.58 -9.21
N GLY A 172 48.56 -33.69 -9.86
CA GLY A 172 49.36 -34.89 -9.92
C GLY A 172 50.36 -34.73 -11.04
N ALA A 173 51.63 -34.57 -10.69
CA ALA A 173 52.75 -34.70 -11.59
C ALA A 173 52.89 -36.18 -11.99
N SER A 174 53.00 -36.49 -13.28
CA SER A 174 53.55 -37.75 -13.78
C SER A 174 54.67 -37.50 -14.75
N ARG A 175 55.71 -38.16 -14.44
CA ARG A 175 56.88 -38.34 -15.30
C ARG A 175 56.51 -39.17 -16.54
#